data_a063e40300959505c94633a222e01403
#
_entry.id   a063e40300959505c94633a222e01403
#
_cell.length_a   1.000
_cell.length_b   1.000
_cell.length_c   1.000
_cell.angle_alpha   90.00
_cell.angle_beta   90.00
_cell.angle_gamma   90.00
#
_symmetry.space_group_name_H-M   'P 1'
#
loop_
_entity.id
_entity.type
_entity.pdbx_description
1 polymer ?
#
loop_
_entity_poly.entity_id
_entity_poly.type
_entity_poly.pdbx_seq_one_letter_code
_entity_poly.pdbx_strand_id
1 'polypeptide(L)'
;MKQAATLALVSLAGFALGTGALEGLHAQAGKAPAYAVAEIEVTDPPAYQAYLGKAIESLKPYNAHIITRAKPVAKEGPAPQGNVVITRFDSLADAEKWYSTPPYKDLIAERQKAAKGRFYIIEGVPQ
;
A
#
# COMPACT_ATOMS: atom_id res chain seq x y z
N MET A 1 44.50 -34.81 16.55
CA MET A 1 43.80 -33.97 17.57
C MET A 1 43.66 -32.51 17.17
N LYS A 2 44.68 -31.89 16.64
CA LYS A 2 44.61 -30.47 16.22
C LYS A 2 43.70 -30.23 15.00
N GLN A 3 43.52 -31.22 14.12
CA GLN A 3 42.68 -31.09 12.94
C GLN A 3 41.19 -31.15 13.22
N ALA A 4 40.77 -31.86 14.26
CA ALA A 4 39.36 -31.96 14.64
C ALA A 4 38.79 -30.64 15.19
N ALA A 5 39.64 -29.86 15.89
CA ALA A 5 39.22 -28.56 16.43
C ALA A 5 39.03 -27.51 15.33
N THR A 6 39.79 -27.62 14.25
CA THR A 6 39.71 -26.69 13.12
C THR A 6 38.42 -26.91 12.29
N LEU A 7 37.98 -28.15 12.16
CA LEU A 7 36.76 -28.51 11.45
C LEU A 7 35.49 -28.02 12.18
N ALA A 8 35.50 -28.03 13.51
CA ALA A 8 34.39 -27.53 14.30
C ALA A 8 34.19 -26.01 14.17
N LEU A 9 35.30 -25.28 14.07
CA LEU A 9 35.28 -23.82 13.88
C LEU A 9 34.75 -23.41 12.51
N VAL A 10 35.09 -24.18 11.48
CA VAL A 10 34.61 -23.90 10.10
C VAL A 10 33.11 -24.12 9.96
N SER A 11 32.56 -25.13 10.61
CA SER A 11 31.14 -25.41 10.55
C SER A 11 30.30 -24.35 11.29
N LEU A 12 30.80 -23.79 12.39
CA LEU A 12 30.17 -22.68 13.10
C LEU A 12 30.17 -21.39 12.29
N ALA A 13 31.27 -21.10 11.63
CA ALA A 13 31.37 -19.91 10.77
C ALA A 13 30.43 -19.99 9.56
N GLY A 14 30.27 -21.17 8.98
CA GLY A 14 29.35 -21.38 7.86
C GLY A 14 27.88 -21.20 8.24
N PHE A 15 27.50 -21.60 9.46
CA PHE A 15 26.13 -21.42 9.93
C PHE A 15 25.80 -19.96 10.18
N ALA A 16 26.70 -19.18 10.76
CA ALA A 16 26.52 -17.76 11.01
C ALA A 16 26.39 -16.96 9.70
N LEU A 17 27.15 -17.30 8.68
CA LEU A 17 27.07 -16.66 7.36
C LEU A 17 25.76 -16.98 6.64
N GLY A 18 25.22 -18.16 6.80
CA GLY A 18 23.93 -18.55 6.22
C GLY A 18 22.76 -17.74 6.76
N THR A 19 22.75 -17.47 8.08
CA THR A 19 21.68 -16.69 8.72
C THR A 19 21.71 -15.23 8.29
N GLY A 20 22.88 -14.62 8.23
CA GLY A 20 23.03 -13.24 7.79
C GLY A 20 22.70 -13.04 6.32
N ALA A 21 22.99 -14.01 5.46
CA ALA A 21 22.67 -13.96 4.05
C ALA A 21 21.15 -13.99 3.78
N LEU A 22 20.38 -14.76 4.56
CA LEU A 22 18.92 -14.81 4.46
C LEU A 22 18.25 -13.49 4.83
N GLU A 23 18.70 -12.84 5.88
CA GLU A 23 18.19 -11.53 6.27
C GLU A 23 18.55 -10.45 5.24
N GLY A 24 19.75 -10.48 4.69
CA GLY A 24 20.17 -9.56 3.63
C GLY A 24 19.35 -9.73 2.35
N LEU A 25 19.01 -10.96 1.98
CA LEU A 25 18.17 -11.23 0.82
C LEU A 25 16.74 -10.71 1.03
N HIS A 26 16.17 -10.84 2.21
CA HIS A 26 14.86 -10.28 2.53
C HIS A 26 14.85 -8.75 2.43
N ALA A 27 15.86 -8.08 2.94
CA ALA A 27 15.99 -6.63 2.85
C ALA A 27 16.17 -6.15 1.40
N GLN A 28 16.81 -6.95 0.54
CA GLN A 28 17.06 -6.63 -0.87
C GLN A 28 15.89 -6.97 -1.80
N ALA A 29 14.94 -7.79 -1.36
CA ALA A 29 13.79 -8.20 -2.17
C ALA A 29 12.78 -7.08 -2.42
N GLY A 30 13.04 -5.86 -1.93
CA GLY A 30 12.14 -4.73 -2.05
C GLY A 30 11.02 -4.77 -1.03
N LYS A 31 10.41 -3.63 -0.84
CA LYS A 31 9.28 -3.47 0.06
C LYS A 31 7.98 -3.81 -0.67
N ALA A 32 7.02 -4.36 0.04
CA ALA A 32 5.69 -4.52 -0.49
C ALA A 32 5.03 -3.15 -0.64
N PRO A 33 4.49 -2.82 -1.80
CA PRO A 33 3.64 -1.65 -1.94
C PRO A 33 2.33 -1.87 -1.21
N ALA A 34 1.55 -0.79 -1.03
CA ALA A 34 0.19 -0.91 -0.54
C ALA A 34 -0.76 -0.12 -1.42
N TYR A 35 -2.02 -0.47 -1.38
CA TYR A 35 -3.04 0.14 -2.22
C TYR A 35 -4.21 0.59 -1.36
N ALA A 36 -4.60 1.85 -1.52
CA ALA A 36 -5.88 2.33 -1.02
C ALA A 36 -6.91 2.12 -2.13
N VAL A 37 -7.95 1.37 -1.83
CA VAL A 37 -9.00 1.02 -2.79
C VAL A 37 -10.30 1.68 -2.34
N ALA A 38 -10.87 2.51 -3.20
CA ALA A 38 -12.14 3.17 -2.97
C ALA A 38 -13.14 2.74 -4.05
N GLU A 39 -14.27 2.20 -3.62
CA GLU A 39 -15.40 1.93 -4.51
C GLU A 39 -16.35 3.11 -4.34
N ILE A 40 -16.42 3.97 -5.35
CA ILE A 40 -17.00 5.31 -5.21
C ILE A 40 -18.20 5.48 -6.14
N GLU A 41 -19.38 5.68 -5.55
CA GLU A 41 -20.56 6.15 -6.24
C GLU A 41 -20.73 7.63 -5.92
N VAL A 42 -20.44 8.50 -6.88
CA VAL A 42 -20.50 9.95 -6.69
C VAL A 42 -21.97 10.40 -6.67
N THR A 43 -22.37 11.06 -5.58
CA THR A 43 -23.73 11.59 -5.41
C THR A 43 -23.79 13.10 -5.61
N ASP A 44 -22.66 13.78 -5.45
CA ASP A 44 -22.51 15.23 -5.66
C ASP A 44 -21.23 15.49 -6.46
N PRO A 45 -21.31 15.51 -7.81
CA PRO A 45 -20.11 15.64 -8.64
C PRO A 45 -19.28 16.89 -8.39
N PRO A 46 -19.82 18.11 -8.23
CA PRO A 46 -18.99 19.27 -7.94
C PRO A 46 -18.24 19.16 -6.62
N ALA A 47 -18.91 18.69 -5.58
CA ALA A 47 -18.30 18.49 -4.26
C ALA A 47 -17.22 17.42 -4.31
N TYR A 48 -17.45 16.35 -5.05
CA TYR A 48 -16.45 15.28 -5.21
C TYR A 48 -15.21 15.77 -5.96
N GLN A 49 -15.35 16.59 -6.99
CA GLN A 49 -14.22 17.17 -7.72
C GLN A 49 -13.38 18.06 -6.81
N ALA A 50 -14.02 18.86 -5.96
CA ALA A 50 -13.32 19.71 -4.99
C ALA A 50 -12.54 18.85 -3.98
N TYR A 51 -13.15 17.80 -3.46
CA TYR A 51 -12.50 16.81 -2.60
C TYR A 51 -11.30 16.17 -3.31
N LEU A 52 -11.49 15.70 -4.53
CA LEU A 52 -10.47 14.96 -5.28
C LEU A 52 -9.19 15.78 -5.48
N GLY A 53 -9.32 17.07 -5.81
CA GLY A 53 -8.17 17.95 -5.95
C GLY A 53 -7.34 18.03 -4.67
N LYS A 54 -7.99 18.16 -3.52
CA LYS A 54 -7.32 18.19 -2.22
C LYS A 54 -6.72 16.82 -1.86
N ALA A 55 -7.42 15.74 -2.18
CA ALA A 55 -6.95 14.38 -1.93
C ALA A 55 -5.66 14.09 -2.71
N ILE A 56 -5.60 14.48 -3.97
CA ILE A 56 -4.40 14.33 -4.81
C ILE A 56 -3.22 15.09 -4.22
N GLU A 57 -3.42 16.34 -3.78
CA GLU A 57 -2.37 17.10 -3.12
C GLU A 57 -1.85 16.42 -1.84
N SER A 58 -2.74 15.80 -1.08
CA SER A 58 -2.38 15.11 0.16
C SER A 58 -1.47 13.89 -0.06
N LEU A 59 -1.43 13.35 -1.26
CA LEU A 59 -0.61 12.18 -1.59
C LEU A 59 0.86 12.50 -1.84
N LYS A 60 1.17 13.74 -2.19
CA LYS A 60 2.53 14.14 -2.61
C LYS A 60 3.62 13.83 -1.59
N PRO A 61 3.44 14.10 -0.28
CA PRO A 61 4.48 13.80 0.70
C PRO A 61 4.81 12.30 0.81
N TYR A 62 3.92 11.43 0.37
CA TYR A 62 4.08 9.97 0.47
C TYR A 62 4.57 9.34 -0.83
N ASN A 63 4.90 10.13 -1.84
CA ASN A 63 5.22 9.61 -3.17
C ASN A 63 4.13 8.65 -3.69
N ALA A 64 2.90 8.93 -3.32
CA ALA A 64 1.74 8.11 -3.66
C ALA A 64 0.98 8.74 -4.84
N HIS A 65 0.34 7.89 -5.62
CA HIS A 65 -0.42 8.37 -6.78
C HIS A 65 -1.54 7.40 -7.16
N ILE A 66 -2.56 7.96 -7.77
CA ILE A 66 -3.68 7.17 -8.28
C ILE A 66 -3.21 6.41 -9.52
N ILE A 67 -3.39 5.09 -9.51
CA ILE A 67 -3.01 4.23 -10.64
C ILE A 67 -4.20 3.81 -11.50
N THR A 68 -5.41 3.88 -10.97
CA THR A 68 -6.61 3.68 -11.76
C THR A 68 -7.79 4.43 -11.16
N ARG A 69 -8.69 4.87 -12.02
CA ARG A 69 -9.96 5.49 -11.65
C ARG A 69 -10.93 5.21 -12.78
N ALA A 70 -11.63 4.10 -12.68
CA ALA A 70 -12.48 3.63 -13.75
C ALA A 70 -13.61 2.74 -13.23
N LYS A 71 -14.60 2.55 -14.06
CA LYS A 71 -15.66 1.58 -13.82
C LYS A 71 -15.11 0.18 -14.04
N PRO A 72 -15.25 -0.74 -13.06
CA PRO A 72 -14.77 -2.10 -13.27
C PRO A 72 -15.63 -2.85 -14.29
N VAL A 73 -15.02 -3.80 -14.98
CA VAL A 73 -15.72 -4.75 -15.83
C VAL A 73 -15.89 -6.04 -15.04
N ALA A 74 -17.09 -6.31 -14.59
CA ALA A 74 -17.37 -7.51 -13.81
C ALA A 74 -17.25 -8.76 -14.69
N LYS A 75 -16.60 -9.77 -14.16
CA LYS A 75 -16.48 -11.09 -14.80
C LYS A 75 -17.25 -12.15 -14.05
N GLU A 76 -17.29 -12.06 -12.73
CA GLU A 76 -18.04 -12.94 -11.85
C GLU A 76 -18.58 -12.12 -10.68
N GLY A 77 -19.83 -12.37 -10.32
CA GLY A 77 -20.51 -11.65 -9.27
C GLY A 77 -20.88 -10.22 -9.65
N PRO A 78 -21.54 -9.49 -8.73
CA PRO A 78 -21.95 -8.11 -9.00
C PRO A 78 -20.75 -7.17 -8.98
N ALA A 79 -20.71 -6.25 -9.93
CA ALA A 79 -19.71 -5.18 -9.94
C ALA A 79 -19.94 -4.20 -8.79
N PRO A 80 -18.87 -3.55 -8.27
CA PRO A 80 -19.04 -2.39 -7.41
C PRO A 80 -19.83 -1.30 -8.12
N GLN A 81 -20.62 -0.55 -7.37
CA GLN A 81 -21.32 0.59 -7.94
C GLN A 81 -20.36 1.76 -8.14
N GLY A 82 -20.48 2.46 -9.28
CA GLY A 82 -19.62 3.58 -9.60
C GLY A 82 -18.21 3.16 -10.03
N ASN A 83 -17.24 4.00 -9.69
CA ASN A 83 -15.84 3.80 -10.07
C ASN A 83 -15.05 3.12 -8.95
N VAL A 84 -14.01 2.39 -9.35
CA VAL A 84 -12.96 1.94 -8.42
C VAL A 84 -11.76 2.87 -8.60
N VAL A 85 -11.32 3.44 -7.50
CA VAL A 85 -10.13 4.30 -7.45
C VAL A 85 -9.06 3.56 -6.65
N ILE A 86 -7.91 3.33 -7.25
CA ILE A 86 -6.80 2.66 -6.58
C ILE A 86 -5.62 3.63 -6.53
N THR A 87 -5.11 3.85 -5.32
CA THR A 87 -3.93 4.68 -5.06
C THR A 87 -2.81 3.79 -4.58
N ARG A 88 -1.64 3.90 -5.19
CA ARG A 88 -0.44 3.15 -4.81
C ARG A 88 0.39 3.94 -3.82
N PHE A 89 0.81 3.26 -2.75
CA PHE A 89 1.77 3.75 -1.75
C PHE A 89 3.01 2.85 -1.74
N ASP A 90 4.13 3.38 -1.30
CA ASP A 90 5.37 2.60 -1.19
C ASP A 90 5.31 1.54 -0.09
N SER A 91 4.45 1.73 0.91
CA SER A 91 4.28 0.77 2.01
C SER A 91 2.89 0.86 2.65
N LEU A 92 2.51 -0.20 3.36
CA LEU A 92 1.29 -0.21 4.17
C LEU A 92 1.34 0.87 5.26
N ALA A 93 2.49 1.05 5.90
CA ALA A 93 2.66 2.08 6.92
C ALA A 93 2.39 3.48 6.39
N ASP A 94 2.87 3.79 5.18
CA ASP A 94 2.61 5.08 4.55
C ASP A 94 1.12 5.27 4.24
N ALA A 95 0.46 4.25 3.71
CA ALA A 95 -0.96 4.32 3.39
C ALA A 95 -1.81 4.54 4.65
N GLU A 96 -1.53 3.82 5.72
CA GLU A 96 -2.22 3.99 7.00
C GLU A 96 -1.96 5.36 7.62
N LYS A 97 -0.72 5.82 7.58
CA LYS A 97 -0.37 7.15 8.08
C LYS A 97 -1.09 8.25 7.31
N TRP A 98 -1.10 8.18 6.00
CA TRP A 98 -1.84 9.13 5.16
C TRP A 98 -3.32 9.18 5.53
N TYR A 99 -3.97 8.04 5.66
CA TYR A 99 -5.39 7.96 5.98
C TYR A 99 -5.72 8.53 7.37
N SER A 100 -4.82 8.33 8.33
CA SER A 100 -5.05 8.62 9.75
C SER A 100 -4.57 10.00 10.19
N THR A 101 -3.88 10.76 9.33
CA THR A 101 -3.30 12.05 9.68
C THR A 101 -3.76 13.15 8.72
N PRO A 102 -3.82 14.42 9.19
CA PRO A 102 -4.06 15.55 8.29
C PRO A 102 -2.96 15.65 7.21
N PRO A 103 -3.26 16.14 6.00
CA PRO A 103 -4.55 16.73 5.64
C PRO A 103 -5.64 15.73 5.25
N TYR A 104 -5.31 14.46 4.88
CA TYR A 104 -6.34 13.55 4.36
C TYR A 104 -7.44 13.20 5.38
N LYS A 105 -7.07 13.00 6.63
CA LYS A 105 -8.05 12.70 7.69
C LYS A 105 -9.21 13.71 7.72
N ASP A 106 -8.89 14.99 7.48
CA ASP A 106 -9.90 16.06 7.49
C ASP A 106 -10.76 16.07 6.22
N LEU A 107 -10.34 15.36 5.17
CA LEU A 107 -11.08 15.26 3.90
C LEU A 107 -12.09 14.11 3.88
N ILE A 108 -12.01 13.19 4.82
CA ILE A 108 -12.87 11.99 4.83
C ILE A 108 -14.34 12.36 4.91
N ALA A 109 -14.71 13.29 5.80
CA ALA A 109 -16.08 13.74 5.93
C ALA A 109 -16.59 14.44 4.65
N GLU A 110 -15.72 15.20 3.99
CA GLU A 110 -16.04 15.85 2.72
C GLU A 110 -16.32 14.80 1.63
N ARG A 111 -15.49 13.75 1.54
CA ARG A 111 -15.74 12.63 0.63
C ARG A 111 -17.06 11.95 0.92
N GLN A 112 -17.35 11.65 2.19
CA GLN A 112 -18.56 10.92 2.58
C GLN A 112 -19.84 11.68 2.29
N LYS A 113 -19.79 13.01 2.25
CA LYS A 113 -20.93 13.84 1.85
C LYS A 113 -21.15 13.83 0.33
N ALA A 114 -20.08 13.64 -0.45
CA ALA A 114 -20.09 13.75 -1.90
C ALA A 114 -20.21 12.39 -2.61
N ALA A 115 -19.99 11.29 -1.90
CA ALA A 115 -19.96 9.96 -2.49
C ALA A 115 -20.28 8.88 -1.45
N LYS A 116 -20.80 7.76 -1.95
CA LYS A 116 -21.05 6.55 -1.17
C LYS A 116 -20.09 5.46 -1.60
N GLY A 117 -19.83 4.51 -0.72
CA GLY A 117 -19.07 3.35 -1.08
C GLY A 117 -18.18 2.82 0.03
N ARG A 118 -17.21 2.01 -0.36
CA ARG A 118 -16.27 1.37 0.56
C ARG A 118 -14.87 1.90 0.32
N PHE A 119 -14.10 1.94 1.40
CA PHE A 119 -12.71 2.35 1.35
C PHE A 119 -11.89 1.39 2.22
N TYR A 120 -10.86 0.80 1.65
CA TYR A 120 -9.97 -0.11 2.38
C TYR A 120 -8.55 -0.02 1.84
N ILE A 121 -7.61 -0.47 2.65
CA ILE A 121 -6.19 -0.51 2.31
C ILE A 121 -5.77 -1.98 2.30
N ILE A 122 -5.01 -2.36 1.28
CA ILE A 122 -4.52 -3.73 1.13
C ILE A 122 -3.03 -3.71 0.78
N GLU A 123 -2.25 -4.54 1.45
CA GLU A 123 -0.83 -4.69 1.15
C GLU A 123 -0.65 -5.52 -0.11
N GLY A 124 0.23 -5.08 -0.98
CA GLY A 124 0.61 -5.82 -2.17
C GLY A 124 1.70 -6.85 -1.89
N VAL A 125 2.08 -7.58 -2.94
CA VAL A 125 3.22 -8.49 -2.84
C VAL A 125 4.52 -7.71 -3.01
N PRO A 126 5.61 -8.14 -2.37
CA PRO A 126 6.94 -7.53 -2.58
C PRO A 126 7.34 -7.59 -4.05
N GLN A 127 7.95 -6.49 -4.52
CA GLN A 127 8.41 -6.34 -5.91
C GLN A 127 9.91 -6.62 -6.04
#